data_8bada460f89b4a3977f5720a878cc1d7
#
_entry.id   8bada460f89b4a3977f5720a878cc1d7
#
_cell.length_a   1.000
_cell.length_b   1.000
_cell.length_c   1.000
_cell.angle_alpha   90.00
_cell.angle_beta   90.00
_cell.angle_gamma   90.00
#
_symmetry.space_group_name_H-M   'P 1'
#
loop_
_entity.id
_entity.type
_entity.pdbx_description
1 polymer ?
#
loop_
_entity_poly.entity_id
_entity_poly.type
_entity_poly.pdbx_seq_one_letter_code
_entity_poly.pdbx_strand_id
1 'polypeptide(L)'
;TVMNEIMSGQTSETQNAAFLAALSTKSARAETTDEIAGCAAAMRAHATRVETGMELFEIVGTGGDHAQSFNISTTAALVAAAAGMKVAKHGNRAASSQCGTADCLEALGVNIHQNPKKCLELLNEAGMCFFFAQEYHTSMKYVGAIRKELGFRTVFNILGPLTNPGTPTMQLLGVYDEYLVEPLAQVLLDLGIRRGMVVYGQDKLDEISMSAATTVCEIRDGWFRTFVLTPEEFGFERCSKEDLKGGTPKENAEITLAILKGEKGPKRNAVLLNAGAALYIG
;
A
#
# COMPACT_ATOMS: atom_id res chain seq x y z
N THR A 1 2.32 7.53 24.40
CA THR A 1 2.56 8.46 23.28
C THR A 1 1.25 9.03 22.77
N VAL A 2 1.27 10.23 22.20
CA VAL A 2 0.06 10.93 21.70
C VAL A 2 -0.80 10.05 20.78
N MET A 3 -0.20 9.33 19.84
CA MET A 3 -0.95 8.46 18.94
C MET A 3 -1.68 7.32 19.68
N ASN A 4 -1.11 6.78 20.77
CA ASN A 4 -1.83 5.78 21.60
C ASN A 4 -3.06 6.38 22.28
N GLU A 5 -2.96 7.59 22.79
CA GLU A 5 -4.10 8.29 23.44
C GLU A 5 -5.20 8.57 22.41
N ILE A 6 -4.83 8.99 21.20
CA ILE A 6 -5.77 9.18 20.08
C ILE A 6 -6.46 7.86 19.74
N MET A 7 -5.69 6.79 19.52
CA MET A 7 -6.24 5.47 19.14
C MET A 7 -7.05 4.80 20.26
N SER A 8 -6.86 5.23 21.51
CA SER A 8 -7.67 4.80 22.67
C SER A 8 -8.92 5.66 22.90
N GLY A 9 -9.09 6.75 22.16
CA GLY A 9 -10.19 7.71 22.35
C GLY A 9 -10.08 8.54 23.64
N GLN A 10 -8.86 8.76 24.14
CA GLN A 10 -8.60 9.53 25.36
C GLN A 10 -8.41 11.04 25.08
N THR A 11 -8.44 11.42 23.82
CA THR A 11 -8.26 12.79 23.37
C THR A 11 -9.53 13.34 22.73
N SER A 12 -9.72 14.66 22.79
CA SER A 12 -10.84 15.34 22.14
C SER A 12 -10.56 15.48 20.62
N GLU A 13 -11.63 15.68 19.84
CA GLU A 13 -11.53 15.95 18.40
C GLU A 13 -10.65 17.17 18.10
N THR A 14 -10.76 18.22 18.90
CA THR A 14 -9.94 19.43 18.79
C THR A 14 -8.45 19.13 19.02
N GLN A 15 -8.11 18.31 20.01
CA GLN A 15 -6.74 17.88 20.27
C GLN A 15 -6.19 17.05 19.11
N ASN A 16 -7.00 16.13 18.57
CA ASN A 16 -6.64 15.30 17.43
C ASN A 16 -6.38 16.16 16.18
N ALA A 17 -7.29 17.11 15.87
CA ALA A 17 -7.13 18.03 14.75
C ALA A 17 -5.86 18.88 14.89
N ALA A 18 -5.63 19.46 16.08
CA ALA A 18 -4.46 20.28 16.36
C ALA A 18 -3.16 19.47 16.22
N PHE A 19 -3.10 18.25 16.75
CA PHE A 19 -1.94 17.37 16.62
C PHE A 19 -1.64 17.04 15.14
N LEU A 20 -2.66 16.62 14.38
CA LEU A 20 -2.49 16.28 12.97
C LEU A 20 -2.04 17.49 12.14
N ALA A 21 -2.64 18.66 12.36
CA ALA A 21 -2.26 19.87 11.66
C ALA A 21 -0.83 20.30 12.00
N ALA A 22 -0.45 20.32 13.29
CA ALA A 22 0.89 20.68 13.73
C ALA A 22 1.94 19.72 13.15
N LEU A 23 1.67 18.41 13.16
CA LEU A 23 2.58 17.39 12.62
C LEU A 23 2.79 17.56 11.11
N SER A 24 1.71 17.83 10.38
CA SER A 24 1.74 18.00 8.91
C SER A 24 2.39 19.31 8.45
N THR A 25 2.47 20.33 9.31
CA THR A 25 2.93 21.68 8.93
C THR A 25 4.23 22.12 9.60
N LYS A 26 4.80 21.31 10.49
CA LYS A 26 5.99 21.70 11.28
C LYS A 26 7.26 21.89 10.45
N SER A 27 7.35 21.30 9.27
CA SER A 27 8.49 21.42 8.37
C SER A 27 8.08 21.17 6.91
N ALA A 28 9.00 21.41 5.97
CA ALA A 28 8.77 21.17 4.54
C ALA A 28 8.51 19.69 4.20
N ARG A 29 8.98 18.77 5.04
CA ARG A 29 8.80 17.30 4.89
C ARG A 29 7.81 16.72 5.90
N ALA A 30 7.07 17.58 6.61
CA ALA A 30 6.12 17.22 7.65
C ALA A 30 6.73 16.32 8.75
N GLU A 31 6.43 15.04 8.77
CA GLU A 31 6.82 14.08 9.79
C GLU A 31 8.27 13.63 9.65
N THR A 32 8.94 13.35 10.77
CA THR A 32 10.22 12.65 10.80
C THR A 32 10.03 11.13 10.75
N THR A 33 11.08 10.39 10.39
CA THR A 33 11.09 8.92 10.39
C THR A 33 10.64 8.35 11.74
N ASP A 34 11.15 8.87 12.86
CA ASP A 34 10.79 8.42 14.22
C ASP A 34 9.32 8.68 14.55
N GLU A 35 8.77 9.79 14.10
CA GLU A 35 7.35 10.11 14.30
C GLU A 35 6.45 9.20 13.49
N ILE A 36 6.81 8.91 12.23
CA ILE A 36 6.09 7.95 11.39
C ILE A 36 6.14 6.56 12.03
N ALA A 37 7.33 6.09 12.43
CA ALA A 37 7.51 4.78 13.07
C ALA A 37 6.72 4.69 14.38
N GLY A 38 6.77 5.73 15.22
CA GLY A 38 6.00 5.79 16.47
C GLY A 38 4.48 5.77 16.25
N CYS A 39 3.99 6.49 15.24
CA CYS A 39 2.58 6.47 14.86
C CYS A 39 2.14 5.09 14.32
N ALA A 40 2.97 4.48 13.46
CA ALA A 40 2.71 3.16 12.91
C ALA A 40 2.68 2.07 14.00
N ALA A 41 3.64 2.10 14.93
CA ALA A 41 3.71 1.18 16.06
C ALA A 41 2.46 1.29 16.95
N ALA A 42 2.01 2.52 17.24
CA ALA A 42 0.79 2.74 18.00
C ALA A 42 -0.45 2.19 17.27
N MET A 43 -0.60 2.44 15.97
CA MET A 43 -1.72 1.89 15.19
C MET A 43 -1.69 0.36 15.13
N ARG A 44 -0.51 -0.26 14.95
CA ARG A 44 -0.36 -1.73 15.00
C ARG A 44 -0.78 -2.31 16.35
N ALA A 45 -0.49 -1.61 17.46
CA ALA A 45 -0.88 -2.04 18.80
C ALA A 45 -2.40 -2.04 19.02
N HIS A 46 -3.12 -1.17 18.32
CA HIS A 46 -4.59 -1.05 18.40
C HIS A 46 -5.33 -1.80 17.27
N ALA A 47 -4.61 -2.40 16.34
CA ALA A 47 -5.21 -3.20 15.26
C ALA A 47 -5.61 -4.60 15.74
N THR A 48 -6.61 -5.18 15.08
CA THR A 48 -6.92 -6.62 15.21
C THR A 48 -5.82 -7.40 14.52
N ARG A 49 -4.87 -7.96 15.28
CA ARG A 49 -3.73 -8.72 14.75
C ARG A 49 -4.14 -10.08 14.23
N VAL A 50 -3.44 -10.55 13.19
CA VAL A 50 -3.59 -11.90 12.64
C VAL A 50 -2.23 -12.59 12.67
N GLU A 51 -2.03 -13.46 13.64
CA GLU A 51 -0.82 -14.27 13.77
C GLU A 51 -0.94 -15.48 12.85
N THR A 52 -0.16 -15.49 11.78
CA THR A 52 -0.23 -16.56 10.76
C THR A 52 0.85 -17.61 10.93
N GLY A 53 1.98 -17.27 11.56
CA GLY A 53 3.17 -18.11 11.60
C GLY A 53 3.87 -18.27 10.24
N MET A 54 3.46 -17.50 9.22
CA MET A 54 4.00 -17.55 7.85
C MET A 54 4.84 -16.33 7.55
N GLU A 55 5.77 -16.47 6.63
CA GLU A 55 6.39 -15.32 5.97
C GLU A 55 5.40 -14.73 4.97
N LEU A 56 5.00 -13.50 5.22
CA LEU A 56 3.99 -12.81 4.42
C LEU A 56 4.63 -11.71 3.56
N PHE A 57 4.06 -11.54 2.39
CA PHE A 57 4.35 -10.45 1.48
C PHE A 57 3.15 -9.50 1.36
N GLU A 58 3.42 -8.22 1.30
CA GLU A 58 2.45 -7.18 0.96
C GLU A 58 2.90 -6.37 -0.25
N ILE A 59 1.95 -6.02 -1.11
CA ILE A 59 2.11 -5.04 -2.18
C ILE A 59 1.01 -3.99 -2.05
N VAL A 60 1.40 -2.73 -1.87
CA VAL A 60 0.48 -1.66 -1.55
C VAL A 60 1.07 -0.30 -1.91
N GLY A 61 0.24 0.64 -2.32
CA GLY A 61 0.60 2.05 -2.46
C GLY A 61 0.04 2.91 -1.32
N THR A 62 0.63 4.08 -1.09
CA THR A 62 0.07 5.08 -0.17
C THR A 62 -1.25 5.65 -0.68
N GLY A 63 -1.47 5.57 -1.99
CA GLY A 63 -2.52 6.33 -2.64
C GLY A 63 -2.23 7.83 -2.65
N GLY A 64 -3.19 8.62 -3.16
CA GLY A 64 -3.06 10.07 -3.16
C GLY A 64 -2.09 10.64 -4.20
N ASP A 65 -1.65 9.85 -5.15
CA ASP A 65 -0.80 10.21 -6.28
C ASP A 65 -1.55 10.96 -7.40
N HIS A 66 -2.88 10.92 -7.36
CA HIS A 66 -3.79 11.49 -8.37
C HIS A 66 -3.59 10.93 -9.79
N ALA A 67 -2.95 9.78 -9.94
CA ALA A 67 -2.68 9.17 -11.24
C ALA A 67 -3.92 8.57 -11.89
N GLN A 68 -4.94 8.24 -11.09
CA GLN A 68 -6.16 7.55 -11.55
C GLN A 68 -5.85 6.24 -12.30
N SER A 69 -4.76 5.58 -11.94
CA SER A 69 -4.38 4.30 -12.52
C SER A 69 -5.40 3.20 -12.19
N PHE A 70 -5.46 2.16 -13.03
CA PHE A 70 -6.18 0.95 -12.64
C PHE A 70 -5.47 0.28 -11.45
N ASN A 71 -6.08 -0.72 -10.83
CA ASN A 71 -5.55 -1.37 -9.62
C ASN A 71 -4.32 -2.26 -9.93
N ILE A 72 -3.18 -1.63 -10.24
CA ILE A 72 -1.91 -2.29 -10.62
C ILE A 72 -1.46 -3.24 -9.51
N SER A 73 -1.27 -2.73 -8.29
CA SER A 73 -0.80 -3.52 -7.15
C SER A 73 -1.77 -4.65 -6.76
N THR A 74 -3.09 -4.45 -6.94
CA THR A 74 -4.08 -5.51 -6.68
C THR A 74 -3.94 -6.65 -7.70
N THR A 75 -3.79 -6.30 -8.98
CA THR A 75 -3.61 -7.29 -10.05
C THR A 75 -2.27 -8.01 -9.90
N ALA A 76 -1.19 -7.28 -9.57
CA ALA A 76 0.13 -7.86 -9.31
C ALA A 76 0.13 -8.78 -8.07
N ALA A 77 -0.66 -8.47 -7.03
CA ALA A 77 -0.86 -9.31 -5.86
C ALA A 77 -1.42 -10.70 -6.22
N LEU A 78 -2.42 -10.73 -7.10
CA LEU A 78 -3.01 -11.99 -7.60
C LEU A 78 -1.98 -12.83 -8.36
N VAL A 79 -1.16 -12.19 -9.19
CA VAL A 79 -0.06 -12.86 -9.92
C VAL A 79 0.99 -13.42 -8.95
N ALA A 80 1.42 -12.62 -7.97
CA ALA A 80 2.39 -13.06 -6.97
C ALA A 80 1.87 -14.23 -6.12
N ALA A 81 0.60 -14.21 -5.73
CA ALA A 81 -0.02 -15.33 -5.01
C ALA A 81 -0.11 -16.60 -5.87
N ALA A 82 -0.47 -16.46 -7.15
CA ALA A 82 -0.50 -17.58 -8.09
C ALA A 82 0.90 -18.17 -8.34
N ALA A 83 1.95 -17.38 -8.18
CA ALA A 83 3.34 -17.84 -8.25
C ALA A 83 3.86 -18.47 -6.94
N GLY A 84 3.02 -18.58 -5.91
CA GLY A 84 3.33 -19.30 -4.67
C GLY A 84 3.64 -18.43 -3.45
N MET A 85 3.63 -17.10 -3.58
CA MET A 85 3.83 -16.22 -2.43
C MET A 85 2.61 -16.23 -1.51
N LYS A 86 2.85 -16.02 -0.21
CA LYS A 86 1.77 -15.79 0.77
C LYS A 86 1.48 -14.29 0.87
N VAL A 87 0.48 -13.84 0.12
CA VAL A 87 0.14 -12.42 -0.02
C VAL A 87 -0.93 -12.01 0.99
N ALA A 88 -0.55 -11.18 1.95
CA ALA A 88 -1.45 -10.59 2.94
C ALA A 88 -1.75 -9.14 2.54
N LYS A 89 -2.72 -8.95 1.65
CA LYS A 89 -3.01 -7.61 1.13
C LYS A 89 -3.87 -6.81 2.10
N HIS A 90 -3.38 -5.66 2.53
CA HIS A 90 -4.12 -4.69 3.32
C HIS A 90 -4.63 -3.57 2.41
N GLY A 91 -5.84 -3.09 2.62
CA GLY A 91 -6.39 -2.03 1.80
C GLY A 91 -7.76 -1.54 2.24
N ASN A 92 -8.22 -0.51 1.55
CA ASN A 92 -9.49 0.16 1.84
C ASN A 92 -10.24 0.44 0.53
N ARG A 93 -11.44 1.03 0.68
CA ARG A 93 -12.18 1.64 -0.41
C ARG A 93 -11.46 2.90 -0.91
N ALA A 94 -11.84 3.34 -2.11
CA ALA A 94 -11.31 4.57 -2.68
C ALA A 94 -11.49 5.78 -1.75
N ALA A 95 -10.42 6.58 -1.62
CA ALA A 95 -10.47 7.88 -0.92
C ALA A 95 -10.48 9.05 -1.91
N SER A 96 -9.62 9.01 -2.92
CA SER A 96 -9.47 10.06 -3.95
C SER A 96 -9.55 9.54 -5.38
N SER A 97 -9.37 8.23 -5.59
CA SER A 97 -9.55 7.55 -6.88
C SER A 97 -11.01 7.12 -7.08
N GLN A 98 -11.33 6.61 -8.28
CA GLN A 98 -12.65 6.04 -8.57
C GLN A 98 -12.82 4.61 -8.07
N CYS A 99 -11.72 3.90 -7.78
CA CYS A 99 -11.73 2.50 -7.38
C CYS A 99 -10.54 2.20 -6.45
N GLY A 100 -10.83 1.89 -5.21
CA GLY A 100 -9.85 1.39 -4.25
C GLY A 100 -9.64 -0.12 -4.37
N THR A 101 -8.72 -0.66 -3.60
CA THR A 101 -8.46 -2.12 -3.57
C THR A 101 -9.71 -2.93 -3.21
N ALA A 102 -10.43 -2.51 -2.16
CA ALA A 102 -11.65 -3.20 -1.72
C ALA A 102 -12.73 -3.18 -2.80
N ASP A 103 -12.91 -2.03 -3.47
CA ASP A 103 -13.91 -1.86 -4.51
C ASP A 103 -13.61 -2.77 -5.73
N CYS A 104 -12.34 -2.88 -6.12
CA CYS A 104 -11.90 -3.75 -7.21
C CYS A 104 -12.11 -5.23 -6.86
N LEU A 105 -11.72 -5.65 -5.66
CA LEU A 105 -11.87 -7.05 -5.21
C LEU A 105 -13.35 -7.45 -5.11
N GLU A 106 -14.20 -6.57 -4.60
CA GLU A 106 -15.65 -6.79 -4.58
C GLU A 106 -16.23 -6.95 -6.01
N ALA A 107 -15.81 -6.09 -6.93
CA ALA A 107 -16.23 -6.18 -8.33
C ALA A 107 -15.72 -7.45 -9.03
N LEU A 108 -14.59 -8.01 -8.56
CA LEU A 108 -14.09 -9.34 -8.98
C LEU A 108 -14.85 -10.51 -8.33
N GLY A 109 -15.82 -10.25 -7.45
CA GLY A 109 -16.59 -11.27 -6.73
C GLY A 109 -15.92 -11.80 -5.45
N VAL A 110 -14.86 -11.16 -4.98
CA VAL A 110 -14.19 -11.53 -3.74
C VAL A 110 -14.97 -10.96 -2.54
N ASN A 111 -15.28 -11.82 -1.57
CA ASN A 111 -15.79 -11.34 -0.29
C ASN A 111 -14.67 -10.63 0.48
N ILE A 112 -14.78 -9.32 0.66
CA ILE A 112 -13.79 -8.50 1.37
C ILE A 112 -13.94 -8.56 2.90
N HIS A 113 -15.06 -9.06 3.39
CA HIS A 113 -15.34 -9.22 4.83
C HIS A 113 -14.75 -10.54 5.35
N GLN A 114 -13.45 -10.54 5.58
CA GLN A 114 -12.69 -11.70 5.98
C GLN A 114 -12.19 -11.54 7.41
N ASN A 115 -12.76 -12.30 8.34
CA ASN A 115 -12.26 -12.32 9.72
C ASN A 115 -10.88 -13.01 9.82
N PRO A 116 -10.14 -12.87 10.93
CA PRO A 116 -8.79 -13.43 11.08
C PRO A 116 -8.68 -14.91 10.75
N LYS A 117 -9.67 -15.74 11.16
CA LYS A 117 -9.68 -17.18 10.88
C LYS A 117 -9.79 -17.43 9.37
N LYS A 118 -10.68 -16.71 8.69
CA LYS A 118 -10.86 -16.85 7.24
C LYS A 118 -9.64 -16.38 6.46
N CYS A 119 -8.98 -15.31 6.90
CA CYS A 119 -7.72 -14.88 6.31
C CYS A 119 -6.63 -15.97 6.39
N LEU A 120 -6.53 -16.64 7.54
CA LEU A 120 -5.58 -17.76 7.71
C LEU A 120 -5.89 -18.94 6.79
N GLU A 121 -7.17 -19.33 6.66
CA GLU A 121 -7.61 -20.36 5.71
C GLU A 121 -7.23 -19.99 4.27
N LEU A 122 -7.55 -18.75 3.85
CA LEU A 122 -7.26 -18.29 2.49
C LEU A 122 -5.75 -18.20 2.19
N LEU A 123 -4.94 -17.77 3.16
CA LEU A 123 -3.47 -17.79 2.99
C LEU A 123 -2.95 -19.23 2.77
N ASN A 124 -3.51 -20.22 3.49
CA ASN A 124 -3.11 -21.62 3.31
C ASN A 124 -3.57 -22.20 1.95
N GLU A 125 -4.84 -22.00 1.60
CA GLU A 125 -5.48 -22.65 0.46
C GLU A 125 -5.27 -21.92 -0.85
N ALA A 126 -5.43 -20.58 -0.86
CA ALA A 126 -5.37 -19.72 -2.05
C ALA A 126 -4.09 -18.88 -2.17
N GLY A 127 -3.25 -18.86 -1.13
CA GLY A 127 -2.03 -18.05 -1.10
C GLY A 127 -2.27 -16.55 -0.87
N MET A 128 -3.51 -16.08 -0.78
CA MET A 128 -3.82 -14.66 -0.60
C MET A 128 -5.02 -14.46 0.31
N CYS A 129 -4.94 -13.44 1.18
CA CYS A 129 -6.08 -12.90 1.92
C CYS A 129 -6.16 -11.38 1.76
N PHE A 130 -7.28 -10.81 2.18
CA PHE A 130 -7.51 -9.36 2.19
C PHE A 130 -7.89 -8.87 3.58
N PHE A 131 -7.09 -7.96 4.12
CA PHE A 131 -7.39 -7.27 5.37
C PHE A 131 -8.10 -5.96 5.05
N PHE A 132 -9.42 -5.95 5.21
CA PHE A 132 -10.20 -4.74 4.99
C PHE A 132 -9.97 -3.75 6.14
N ALA A 133 -9.32 -2.62 5.85
CA ALA A 133 -8.83 -1.69 6.88
C ALA A 133 -9.91 -1.24 7.88
N GLN A 134 -11.16 -1.07 7.46
CA GLN A 134 -12.26 -0.65 8.34
C GLN A 134 -12.59 -1.68 9.43
N GLU A 135 -12.35 -2.97 9.19
CA GLU A 135 -12.62 -4.04 10.14
C GLU A 135 -11.45 -4.29 11.09
N TYR A 136 -10.22 -4.09 10.60
CA TYR A 136 -9.02 -4.37 11.37
C TYR A 136 -8.50 -3.17 12.16
N HIS A 137 -8.85 -1.94 11.77
CA HIS A 137 -8.44 -0.69 12.42
C HIS A 137 -9.64 0.09 12.96
N THR A 138 -10.38 -0.49 13.90
CA THR A 138 -11.60 0.12 14.46
C THR A 138 -11.33 1.45 15.18
N SER A 139 -10.10 1.66 15.66
CA SER A 139 -9.65 2.93 16.29
C SER A 139 -9.67 4.12 15.32
N MET A 140 -9.70 3.88 14.01
CA MET A 140 -9.81 4.95 13.01
C MET A 140 -11.09 5.77 13.13
N LYS A 141 -12.12 5.26 13.83
CA LYS A 141 -13.34 6.02 14.15
C LYS A 141 -13.07 7.34 14.88
N TYR A 142 -11.99 7.42 15.66
CA TYR A 142 -11.61 8.63 16.42
C TYR A 142 -10.99 9.74 15.57
N VAL A 143 -10.59 9.45 14.33
CA VAL A 143 -9.91 10.41 13.45
C VAL A 143 -10.52 10.51 12.06
N GLY A 144 -11.41 9.60 11.68
CA GLY A 144 -11.94 9.53 10.32
C GLY A 144 -12.67 10.80 9.87
N ALA A 145 -13.56 11.34 10.69
CA ALA A 145 -14.28 12.59 10.43
C ALA A 145 -13.30 13.77 10.37
N ILE A 146 -12.41 13.86 11.35
CA ILE A 146 -11.41 14.93 11.46
C ILE A 146 -10.53 15.01 10.21
N ARG A 147 -10.03 13.88 9.73
CA ARG A 147 -9.22 13.82 8.50
C ARG A 147 -9.97 14.35 7.27
N LYS A 148 -11.26 14.03 7.18
CA LYS A 148 -12.11 14.52 6.09
C LYS A 148 -12.32 16.03 6.17
N GLU A 149 -12.55 16.55 7.37
CA GLU A 149 -12.75 17.99 7.59
C GLU A 149 -11.48 18.82 7.38
N LEU A 150 -10.32 18.31 7.80
CA LEU A 150 -9.02 18.93 7.57
C LEU A 150 -8.71 19.10 6.08
N GLY A 151 -9.10 18.16 5.23
CA GLY A 151 -9.01 18.26 3.78
C GLY A 151 -7.58 18.33 3.20
N PHE A 152 -6.55 18.16 4.02
CA PHE A 152 -5.15 18.09 3.59
C PHE A 152 -4.50 16.77 4.04
N ARG A 153 -3.31 16.47 3.51
CA ARG A 153 -2.56 15.27 3.87
C ARG A 153 -2.06 15.34 5.31
N THR A 154 -2.21 14.25 6.03
CA THR A 154 -1.70 14.05 7.38
C THR A 154 -0.86 12.77 7.43
N VAL A 155 -0.21 12.48 8.54
CA VAL A 155 0.53 11.23 8.75
C VAL A 155 -0.28 9.99 8.39
N PHE A 156 -1.59 10.01 8.52
CA PHE A 156 -2.47 8.90 8.13
C PHE A 156 -2.47 8.57 6.64
N ASN A 157 -1.97 9.46 5.78
CA ASN A 157 -1.84 9.18 4.35
C ASN A 157 -0.69 8.21 4.03
N ILE A 158 0.25 8.04 4.97
CA ILE A 158 1.39 7.13 4.83
C ILE A 158 1.33 5.95 5.81
N LEU A 159 0.48 6.00 6.85
CA LEU A 159 0.40 4.95 7.86
C LEU A 159 -0.31 3.67 7.38
N GLY A 160 -1.23 3.76 6.42
CA GLY A 160 -1.97 2.59 5.92
C GLY A 160 -1.06 1.42 5.54
N PRO A 161 -0.09 1.63 4.64
CA PRO A 161 0.87 0.59 4.24
C PRO A 161 1.78 0.08 5.36
N LEU A 162 1.92 0.82 6.44
CA LEU A 162 2.82 0.49 7.56
C LEU A 162 2.12 -0.30 8.68
N THR A 163 0.81 -0.53 8.55
CA THR A 163 -0.02 -1.04 9.65
C THR A 163 -0.80 -2.31 9.29
N ASN A 164 -0.27 -3.10 8.37
CA ASN A 164 -0.87 -4.37 7.97
C ASN A 164 -1.06 -5.30 9.19
N PRO A 165 -2.29 -5.81 9.42
CA PRO A 165 -2.62 -6.69 10.54
C PRO A 165 -1.83 -8.00 10.61
N GLY A 166 -1.39 -8.52 9.45
CA GLY A 166 -0.61 -9.75 9.35
C GLY A 166 0.89 -9.57 9.60
N THR A 167 1.36 -8.34 9.82
CA THR A 167 2.79 -8.03 10.05
C THR A 167 3.73 -8.68 9.04
N PRO A 168 3.62 -8.38 7.73
CA PRO A 168 4.46 -8.97 6.70
C PRO A 168 5.94 -8.66 6.97
N THR A 169 6.82 -9.58 6.55
CA THR A 169 8.28 -9.42 6.60
C THR A 169 8.87 -9.03 5.24
N MET A 170 8.02 -9.03 4.21
CA MET A 170 8.36 -8.67 2.85
C MET A 170 7.34 -7.67 2.31
N GLN A 171 7.78 -6.61 1.63
CA GLN A 171 6.86 -5.56 1.16
C GLN A 171 7.35 -4.84 -0.09
N LEU A 172 6.43 -4.62 -1.05
CA LEU A 172 6.57 -3.63 -2.11
C LEU A 172 5.64 -2.46 -1.81
N LEU A 173 6.22 -1.30 -1.49
CA LEU A 173 5.49 -0.09 -1.09
C LEU A 173 5.66 1.00 -2.14
N GLY A 174 4.58 1.42 -2.80
CA GLY A 174 4.55 2.61 -3.62
C GLY A 174 4.24 3.87 -2.82
N VAL A 175 4.90 4.98 -3.15
CA VAL A 175 4.71 6.27 -2.47
C VAL A 175 4.30 7.37 -3.46
N TYR A 176 3.47 8.31 -2.98
CA TYR A 176 2.95 9.41 -3.81
C TYR A 176 3.97 10.53 -4.07
N ASP A 177 5.11 10.53 -3.38
CA ASP A 177 6.14 11.57 -3.52
C ASP A 177 7.53 10.95 -3.28
N GLU A 178 8.51 11.40 -4.09
CA GLU A 178 9.86 10.85 -4.09
C GLU A 178 10.58 11.02 -2.74
N TYR A 179 10.33 12.13 -2.04
CA TYR A 179 10.98 12.39 -0.74
C TYR A 179 10.64 11.33 0.34
N LEU A 180 9.58 10.53 0.12
CA LEU A 180 9.15 9.47 1.04
C LEU A 180 9.92 8.15 0.83
N VAL A 181 10.63 7.99 -0.29
CA VAL A 181 11.24 6.70 -0.67
C VAL A 181 12.22 6.20 0.41
N GLU A 182 13.24 6.96 0.74
CA GLU A 182 14.22 6.57 1.76
C GLU A 182 13.67 6.62 3.20
N PRO A 183 12.94 7.68 3.62
CA PRO A 183 12.35 7.69 4.96
C PRO A 183 11.44 6.50 5.24
N LEU A 184 10.58 6.11 4.30
CA LEU A 184 9.71 4.96 4.52
C LEU A 184 10.46 3.61 4.42
N ALA A 185 11.56 3.53 3.67
CA ALA A 185 12.43 2.36 3.71
C ALA A 185 13.05 2.16 5.11
N GLN A 186 13.51 3.23 5.74
CA GLN A 186 14.00 3.17 7.13
C GLN A 186 12.89 2.77 8.10
N VAL A 187 11.70 3.37 8.00
CA VAL A 187 10.55 3.00 8.83
C VAL A 187 10.17 1.52 8.66
N LEU A 188 10.19 1.00 7.43
CA LEU A 188 9.90 -0.41 7.17
C LEU A 188 10.93 -1.34 7.81
N LEU A 189 12.21 -0.99 7.77
CA LEU A 189 13.26 -1.71 8.50
C LEU A 189 13.01 -1.74 10.01
N ASP A 190 12.69 -0.58 10.59
CA ASP A 190 12.40 -0.45 12.03
C ASP A 190 11.14 -1.24 12.43
N LEU A 191 10.20 -1.41 11.51
CA LEU A 191 8.98 -2.19 11.69
C LEU A 191 9.14 -3.69 11.39
N GLY A 192 10.35 -4.15 11.02
CA GLY A 192 10.69 -5.55 10.85
C GLY A 192 10.58 -6.11 9.44
N ILE A 193 10.48 -5.26 8.41
CA ILE A 193 10.60 -5.70 7.01
C ILE A 193 12.05 -6.13 6.76
N ARG A 194 12.24 -7.36 6.31
CA ARG A 194 13.55 -7.92 5.99
C ARG A 194 13.93 -7.76 4.52
N ARG A 195 12.94 -7.88 3.63
CA ARG A 195 13.12 -7.73 2.18
C ARG A 195 12.01 -6.87 1.63
N GLY A 196 12.33 -5.91 0.80
CA GLY A 196 11.30 -5.05 0.23
C GLY A 196 11.84 -3.99 -0.72
N MET A 197 10.92 -3.23 -1.27
CA MET A 197 11.22 -2.04 -2.05
C MET A 197 10.22 -0.94 -1.69
N VAL A 198 10.72 0.29 -1.54
CA VAL A 198 9.90 1.49 -1.58
C VAL A 198 10.11 2.14 -2.93
N VAL A 199 9.04 2.41 -3.66
CA VAL A 199 9.11 2.82 -5.07
C VAL A 199 8.30 4.08 -5.33
N TYR A 200 8.79 4.89 -6.27
CA TYR A 200 8.12 6.08 -6.75
C TYR A 200 8.31 6.21 -8.26
N GLY A 201 7.25 6.09 -9.04
CA GLY A 201 7.26 6.43 -10.46
C GLY A 201 7.45 7.94 -10.63
N GLN A 202 8.50 8.34 -11.36
CA GLN A 202 8.88 9.76 -11.51
C GLN A 202 7.84 10.60 -12.27
N ASP A 203 6.82 9.98 -12.80
CA ASP A 203 5.60 10.60 -13.33
C ASP A 203 4.48 10.76 -12.27
N LYS A 204 4.82 10.70 -10.98
CA LYS A 204 3.91 10.77 -9.85
C LYS A 204 2.96 9.57 -9.79
N LEU A 205 3.52 8.38 -9.81
CA LEU A 205 2.80 7.12 -9.68
C LEU A 205 3.33 6.37 -8.45
N ASP A 206 2.44 5.91 -7.56
CA ASP A 206 2.81 5.10 -6.39
C ASP A 206 2.96 3.60 -6.71
N GLU A 207 3.63 3.33 -7.84
CA GLU A 207 3.92 1.98 -8.38
C GLU A 207 5.27 2.01 -9.15
N ILE A 208 5.78 0.86 -9.55
CA ILE A 208 6.81 0.80 -10.59
C ILE A 208 6.16 1.19 -11.92
N SER A 209 6.60 2.31 -12.49
CA SER A 209 5.94 2.93 -13.64
C SER A 209 6.33 2.27 -14.97
N MET A 210 5.33 2.14 -15.86
CA MET A 210 5.53 1.82 -17.28
C MET A 210 5.65 3.06 -18.16
N SER A 211 5.37 4.25 -17.62
CA SER A 211 5.39 5.51 -18.38
C SER A 211 6.57 6.41 -18.02
N ALA A 212 7.33 6.08 -16.98
CA ALA A 212 8.50 6.85 -16.53
C ALA A 212 9.56 5.95 -15.90
N ALA A 213 10.70 6.52 -15.58
CA ALA A 213 11.64 5.90 -14.66
C ALA A 213 11.02 5.79 -13.24
N THR A 214 11.52 4.88 -12.45
CA THR A 214 11.08 4.66 -11.07
C THR A 214 12.26 4.77 -10.12
N THR A 215 12.16 5.65 -9.13
CA THR A 215 13.09 5.69 -8.00
C THR A 215 12.75 4.55 -7.05
N VAL A 216 13.74 3.73 -6.70
CA VAL A 216 13.59 2.53 -5.86
C VAL A 216 14.56 2.62 -4.70
N CYS A 217 14.08 2.35 -3.50
CA CYS A 217 14.90 2.03 -2.34
C CYS A 217 14.68 0.57 -1.97
N GLU A 218 15.65 -0.28 -2.29
CA GLU A 218 15.63 -1.71 -1.96
C GLU A 218 16.07 -1.93 -0.52
N ILE A 219 15.29 -2.71 0.21
CA ILE A 219 15.56 -3.16 1.58
C ILE A 219 15.99 -4.62 1.53
N ARG A 220 17.11 -4.94 2.20
CA ARG A 220 17.60 -6.32 2.29
C ARG A 220 18.37 -6.56 3.58
N ASP A 221 17.83 -7.38 4.45
CA ASP A 221 18.48 -7.89 5.67
C ASP A 221 19.23 -6.82 6.50
N GLY A 222 18.55 -5.71 6.80
CA GLY A 222 19.04 -4.64 7.67
C GLY A 222 19.78 -3.49 6.98
N TRP A 223 19.89 -3.51 5.65
CA TRP A 223 20.40 -2.37 4.88
C TRP A 223 19.45 -1.98 3.74
N PHE A 224 19.63 -0.82 3.17
CA PHE A 224 18.93 -0.40 1.96
C PHE A 224 19.85 0.37 1.01
N ARG A 225 19.48 0.39 -0.26
CA ARG A 225 20.15 1.18 -1.30
C ARG A 225 19.12 1.79 -2.24
N THR A 226 19.42 2.99 -2.74
CA THR A 226 18.58 3.70 -3.70
C THR A 226 19.18 3.62 -5.11
N PHE A 227 18.33 3.37 -6.10
CA PHE A 227 18.68 3.34 -7.52
C PHE A 227 17.44 3.68 -8.36
N VAL A 228 17.62 3.76 -9.67
CA VAL A 228 16.54 4.03 -10.63
C VAL A 228 16.37 2.82 -11.53
N LEU A 229 15.13 2.46 -11.81
CA LEU A 229 14.74 1.46 -12.81
C LEU A 229 14.03 2.15 -13.97
N THR A 230 14.16 1.58 -15.16
CA THR A 230 13.42 2.01 -16.34
C THR A 230 12.73 0.81 -17.00
N PRO A 231 11.57 0.99 -17.65
CA PRO A 231 10.89 -0.09 -18.36
C PRO A 231 11.78 -0.76 -19.43
N GLU A 232 12.64 0.02 -20.07
CA GLU A 232 13.53 -0.42 -21.13
C GLU A 232 14.55 -1.47 -20.66
N GLU A 233 15.00 -1.41 -19.39
CA GLU A 233 15.90 -2.40 -18.80
C GLU A 233 15.28 -3.81 -18.74
N PHE A 234 13.95 -3.89 -18.80
CA PHE A 234 13.18 -5.14 -18.80
C PHE A 234 12.63 -5.49 -20.19
N GLY A 235 13.07 -4.78 -21.23
CA GLY A 235 12.64 -5.01 -22.61
C GLY A 235 11.23 -4.50 -22.94
N PHE A 236 10.71 -3.56 -22.15
CA PHE A 236 9.44 -2.90 -22.43
C PHE A 236 9.64 -1.53 -23.05
N GLU A 237 8.79 -1.17 -24.00
CA GLU A 237 8.66 0.19 -24.48
C GLU A 237 7.79 1.00 -23.50
N ARG A 238 8.17 2.24 -23.23
CA ARG A 238 7.34 3.14 -22.40
C ARG A 238 5.99 3.38 -23.05
N CYS A 239 4.98 3.38 -22.20
CA CYS A 239 3.65 3.84 -22.59
C CYS A 239 3.40 5.28 -22.13
N SER A 240 2.26 5.84 -22.49
CA SER A 240 1.77 7.07 -21.89
C SER A 240 1.13 6.80 -20.52
N LYS A 241 1.04 7.81 -19.66
CA LYS A 241 0.33 7.71 -18.39
C LYS A 241 -1.18 7.44 -18.59
N GLU A 242 -1.73 7.95 -19.69
CA GLU A 242 -3.13 7.71 -20.09
C GLU A 242 -3.42 6.22 -20.34
N ASP A 243 -2.45 5.48 -20.88
CA ASP A 243 -2.60 4.04 -21.13
C ASP A 243 -2.77 3.23 -19.83
N LEU A 244 -2.38 3.78 -18.66
CA LEU A 244 -2.47 3.15 -17.36
C LEU A 244 -3.74 3.52 -16.59
N LYS A 245 -4.57 4.41 -17.13
CA LYS A 245 -5.81 4.82 -16.45
C LYS A 245 -6.77 3.67 -16.24
N GLY A 246 -7.36 3.69 -15.05
CA GLY A 246 -8.50 2.87 -14.69
C GLY A 246 -9.82 3.64 -14.80
N GLY A 247 -10.85 3.13 -14.15
CA GLY A 247 -12.17 3.71 -14.13
C GLY A 247 -12.94 3.27 -12.90
N THR A 248 -14.23 2.98 -13.09
CA THR A 248 -15.12 2.45 -12.06
C THR A 248 -14.66 1.09 -11.54
N PRO A 249 -15.16 0.62 -10.40
CA PRO A 249 -14.85 -0.72 -9.88
C PRO A 249 -15.08 -1.83 -10.91
N LYS A 250 -16.16 -1.76 -11.67
CA LYS A 250 -16.48 -2.73 -12.72
C LYS A 250 -15.44 -2.71 -13.84
N GLU A 251 -15.09 -1.54 -14.35
CA GLU A 251 -14.09 -1.39 -15.41
C GLU A 251 -12.72 -1.89 -14.94
N ASN A 252 -12.32 -1.60 -13.70
CA ASN A 252 -11.04 -2.08 -13.15
C ASN A 252 -11.04 -3.59 -12.95
N ALA A 253 -12.16 -4.19 -12.57
CA ALA A 253 -12.30 -5.65 -12.50
C ALA A 253 -12.18 -6.28 -13.90
N GLU A 254 -12.81 -5.70 -14.92
CA GLU A 254 -12.71 -6.15 -16.31
C GLU A 254 -11.25 -6.06 -16.82
N ILE A 255 -10.55 -4.95 -16.55
CA ILE A 255 -9.12 -4.79 -16.87
C ILE A 255 -8.30 -5.90 -16.20
N THR A 256 -8.48 -6.11 -14.90
CA THR A 256 -7.78 -7.17 -14.14
C THR A 256 -8.02 -8.54 -14.77
N LEU A 257 -9.28 -8.91 -15.05
CA LEU A 257 -9.63 -10.19 -15.66
C LEU A 257 -9.03 -10.35 -17.07
N ALA A 258 -9.02 -9.30 -17.88
CA ALA A 258 -8.43 -9.32 -19.21
C ALA A 258 -6.91 -9.59 -19.14
N ILE A 259 -6.20 -8.92 -18.23
CA ILE A 259 -4.77 -9.13 -17.98
C ILE A 259 -4.51 -10.58 -17.54
N LEU A 260 -5.27 -11.09 -16.57
CA LEU A 260 -5.11 -12.45 -16.06
C LEU A 260 -5.45 -13.52 -17.12
N LYS A 261 -6.29 -13.20 -18.10
CA LYS A 261 -6.56 -14.05 -19.28
C LYS A 261 -5.49 -13.92 -20.38
N GLY A 262 -4.48 -13.09 -20.19
CA GLY A 262 -3.33 -12.97 -21.09
C GLY A 262 -3.43 -11.85 -22.11
N GLU A 263 -4.40 -10.93 -22.00
CA GLU A 263 -4.46 -9.74 -22.87
C GLU A 263 -3.16 -8.96 -22.76
N LYS A 264 -2.56 -8.64 -23.93
CA LYS A 264 -1.28 -7.90 -24.01
C LYS A 264 -1.53 -6.40 -24.06
N GLY A 265 -0.56 -5.62 -23.64
CA GLY A 265 -0.58 -4.17 -23.70
C GLY A 265 0.07 -3.50 -22.50
N PRO A 266 0.04 -2.16 -22.45
CA PRO A 266 0.71 -1.37 -21.40
C PRO A 266 0.26 -1.73 -19.98
N LYS A 267 -1.03 -1.96 -19.76
CA LYS A 267 -1.56 -2.34 -18.45
C LYS A 267 -1.01 -3.68 -17.96
N ARG A 268 -0.92 -4.69 -18.85
CA ARG A 268 -0.31 -5.98 -18.52
C ARG A 268 1.19 -5.80 -18.22
N ASN A 269 1.90 -4.98 -18.98
CA ASN A 269 3.33 -4.73 -18.77
C ASN A 269 3.57 -4.06 -17.40
N ALA A 270 2.72 -3.11 -16.98
CA ALA A 270 2.77 -2.52 -15.66
C ALA A 270 2.58 -3.58 -14.55
N VAL A 271 1.63 -4.51 -14.73
CA VAL A 271 1.44 -5.62 -13.80
C VAL A 271 2.66 -6.54 -13.77
N LEU A 272 3.27 -6.83 -14.92
CA LEU A 272 4.46 -7.68 -14.99
C LEU A 272 5.67 -7.07 -14.27
N LEU A 273 5.89 -5.75 -14.38
CA LEU A 273 6.96 -5.06 -13.64
C LEU A 273 6.74 -5.16 -12.13
N ASN A 274 5.53 -4.83 -11.66
CA ASN A 274 5.22 -4.83 -10.24
C ASN A 274 5.18 -6.26 -9.66
N ALA A 275 4.62 -7.23 -10.39
CA ALA A 275 4.65 -8.64 -10.00
C ALA A 275 6.07 -9.23 -10.04
N GLY A 276 6.88 -8.86 -11.02
CA GLY A 276 8.29 -9.25 -11.10
C GLY A 276 9.09 -8.74 -9.91
N ALA A 277 8.90 -7.49 -9.51
CA ALA A 277 9.51 -6.94 -8.30
C ALA A 277 9.01 -7.68 -7.03
N ALA A 278 7.71 -8.00 -6.96
CA ALA A 278 7.16 -8.80 -5.86
C ALA A 278 7.85 -10.16 -5.75
N LEU A 279 8.01 -10.88 -6.87
CA LEU A 279 8.67 -12.18 -6.91
C LEU A 279 10.17 -12.09 -6.60
N TYR A 280 10.83 -11.00 -6.99
CA TYR A 280 12.23 -10.75 -6.63
C TYR A 280 12.40 -10.53 -5.11
N ILE A 281 11.45 -9.87 -4.48
CA ILE A 281 11.43 -9.65 -3.03
C ILE A 281 11.20 -10.98 -2.28
N GLY A 282 10.27 -11.82 -2.74
CA GLY A 282 9.96 -13.14 -2.17
C GLY A 282 11.04 -14.16 -2.42
#